data_7f157c51166dcabca87317114dec1fcd
#
_entry.id   7f157c51166dcabca87317114dec1fcd
#
_cell.length_a   1.000
_cell.length_b   1.000
_cell.length_c   1.000
_cell.angle_alpha   90.00
_cell.angle_beta   90.00
_cell.angle_gamma   90.00
#
_symmetry.space_group_name_H-M   'P 1'
#
loop_
_entity.id
_entity.type
_entity.pdbx_description
1 polymer ?
#
loop_
_entity_poly.entity_id
_entity_poly.type
_entity_poly.pdbx_seq_one_letter_code
_entity_poly.pdbx_strand_id
1 'polypeptide(L)'
;MHFGASGEADRIGSKYEHLWFPALALAFGLGLPFIAKRSDAHDGDKLLKADVVLLALMAVFSLFVFADGLSSSGSPFAALDLNVGRGAALVAGIAFVICGNIMPKSDRNEAFGLRTPWSLSNDEVWRKSQRFGGYAMIASGVLTVVAGLALPMNLVMPAMVAILLAAAGASIVASYVYYRKHYDFAE
;
A
#
# COMPACT_ATOMS: atom_id res chain seq x y z
N MET A 1 -0.26 -0.46 -22.52
CA MET A 1 1.00 -1.21 -22.58
C MET A 1 1.02 -2.16 -21.40
N HIS A 2 1.47 -3.39 -21.59
CA HIS A 2 1.75 -4.32 -20.50
C HIS A 2 3.24 -4.23 -20.17
N PHE A 3 3.58 -4.24 -18.87
CA PHE A 3 4.96 -4.16 -18.42
C PHE A 3 5.36 -5.49 -17.81
N GLY A 4 6.47 -6.05 -18.26
CA GLY A 4 7.05 -7.26 -17.69
C GLY A 4 7.67 -7.02 -16.31
N ALA A 5 8.18 -8.07 -15.68
CA ALA A 5 8.83 -7.98 -14.36
C ALA A 5 10.10 -7.08 -14.37
N SER A 6 10.69 -6.85 -15.54
CA SER A 6 11.81 -5.91 -15.76
C SER A 6 11.37 -4.43 -15.79
N GLY A 7 10.07 -4.15 -15.80
CA GLY A 7 9.52 -2.81 -15.96
C GLY A 7 9.56 -2.29 -17.41
N GLU A 8 9.91 -3.14 -18.37
CA GLU A 8 9.88 -2.81 -19.80
C GLU A 8 8.52 -3.16 -20.40
N ALA A 9 8.07 -2.38 -21.40
CA ALA A 9 6.85 -2.65 -22.12
C ALA A 9 7.06 -3.89 -23.00
N ASP A 10 6.43 -5.01 -22.67
CA ASP A 10 6.52 -6.26 -23.42
C ASP A 10 5.36 -6.49 -24.39
N ARG A 11 4.29 -5.69 -24.26
CA ARG A 11 3.11 -5.76 -25.13
C ARG A 11 2.42 -4.42 -25.27
N ILE A 12 2.04 -4.07 -26.51
CA ILE A 12 1.16 -2.94 -26.77
C ILE A 12 -0.28 -3.37 -26.41
N GLY A 13 -0.80 -2.79 -25.34
CA GLY A 13 -2.16 -3.00 -24.90
C GLY A 13 -3.16 -2.10 -25.59
N SER A 14 -4.45 -2.35 -25.39
CA SER A 14 -5.52 -1.50 -25.84
C SER A 14 -5.55 -0.18 -25.08
N LYS A 15 -5.93 0.94 -25.77
CA LYS A 15 -6.19 2.23 -25.11
C LYS A 15 -7.20 2.14 -23.95
N TYR A 16 -8.05 1.13 -23.95
CA TYR A 16 -9.04 0.89 -22.91
C TYR A 16 -8.45 0.32 -21.60
N GLU A 17 -7.20 -0.14 -21.61
CA GLU A 17 -6.53 -0.62 -20.40
C GLU A 17 -6.36 0.50 -19.35
N HIS A 18 -6.26 1.74 -19.76
CA HIS A 18 -6.22 2.89 -18.84
C HIS A 18 -7.55 3.15 -18.10
N LEU A 19 -8.68 2.59 -18.57
CA LEU A 19 -9.98 2.75 -17.92
C LEU A 19 -10.11 1.98 -16.60
N TRP A 20 -9.21 1.03 -16.33
CA TRP A 20 -9.19 0.31 -15.05
C TRP A 20 -8.99 1.25 -13.85
N PHE A 21 -8.13 2.26 -13.96
CA PHE A 21 -7.87 3.20 -12.87
C PHE A 21 -9.09 4.06 -12.53
N PRO A 22 -9.76 4.72 -13.50
CA PRO A 22 -11.01 5.42 -13.23
C PRO A 22 -12.12 4.50 -12.72
N ALA A 23 -12.24 3.27 -13.25
CA ALA A 23 -13.24 2.31 -12.79
C ALA A 23 -13.01 1.89 -11.33
N LEU A 24 -11.76 1.61 -10.93
CA LEU A 24 -11.40 1.32 -9.55
C LEU A 24 -11.60 2.56 -8.65
N ALA A 25 -11.22 3.75 -9.11
CA ALA A 25 -11.43 4.98 -8.35
C ALA A 25 -12.92 5.24 -8.10
N LEU A 26 -13.79 5.00 -9.08
CA LEU A 26 -15.24 5.07 -8.90
C LEU A 26 -15.75 4.00 -7.93
N ALA A 27 -15.25 2.77 -8.04
CA ALA A 27 -15.66 1.68 -7.15
C ALA A 27 -15.29 1.98 -5.68
N PHE A 28 -14.11 2.51 -5.41
CA PHE A 28 -13.69 2.90 -4.06
C PHE A 28 -14.39 4.19 -3.62
N GLY A 29 -14.38 5.25 -4.43
CA GLY A 29 -14.99 6.54 -4.09
C GLY A 29 -16.51 6.52 -3.90
N LEU A 30 -17.21 5.51 -4.40
CA LEU A 30 -18.63 5.29 -4.13
C LEU A 30 -18.85 4.19 -3.08
N GLY A 31 -18.04 3.13 -3.13
CA GLY A 31 -18.21 1.96 -2.27
C GLY A 31 -17.81 2.21 -0.82
N LEU A 32 -16.65 2.80 -0.59
CA LEU A 32 -16.20 3.07 0.79
C LEU A 32 -17.06 4.10 1.54
N PRO A 33 -17.49 5.22 0.94
CA PRO A 33 -18.46 6.11 1.59
C PRO A 33 -19.82 5.44 1.85
N PHE A 34 -20.26 4.53 0.99
CA PHE A 34 -21.49 3.76 1.22
C PHE A 34 -21.34 2.82 2.43
N ILE A 35 -20.20 2.16 2.58
CA ILE A 35 -19.89 1.32 3.75
C ILE A 35 -19.73 2.19 4.99
N ALA A 36 -19.03 3.32 4.90
CA ALA A 36 -18.81 4.24 6.01
C ALA A 36 -20.12 4.77 6.61
N LYS A 37 -21.13 5.02 5.79
CA LYS A 37 -22.47 5.44 6.24
C LYS A 37 -23.22 4.36 7.04
N ARG A 38 -22.81 3.10 6.90
CA ARG A 38 -23.43 1.95 7.61
C ARG A 38 -22.62 1.52 8.84
N SER A 39 -21.43 2.07 9.00
CA SER A 39 -20.55 1.85 10.14
C SER A 39 -20.86 2.86 11.25
N ASP A 40 -20.42 2.59 12.47
CA ASP A 40 -20.46 3.56 13.55
C ASP A 40 -19.73 4.84 13.17
N ALA A 41 -20.18 6.00 13.68
CA ALA A 41 -19.69 7.31 13.26
C ALA A 41 -18.16 7.46 13.35
N HIS A 42 -17.53 6.84 14.36
CA HIS A 42 -16.08 6.87 14.54
C HIS A 42 -15.32 6.04 13.48
N ASP A 43 -15.81 4.87 13.15
CA ASP A 43 -15.20 4.00 12.13
C ASP A 43 -15.53 4.50 10.71
N GLY A 44 -16.70 5.08 10.51
CA GLY A 44 -17.08 5.73 9.26
C GLY A 44 -16.16 6.89 8.89
N ASP A 45 -15.79 7.76 9.85
CA ASP A 45 -14.84 8.87 9.63
C ASP A 45 -13.43 8.37 9.28
N LYS A 46 -12.95 7.30 9.93
CA LYS A 46 -11.67 6.66 9.60
C LYS A 46 -11.67 6.08 8.18
N LEU A 47 -12.77 5.41 7.78
CA LEU A 47 -12.94 4.86 6.44
C LEU A 47 -12.92 5.96 5.37
N LEU A 48 -13.62 7.08 5.61
CA LEU A 48 -13.62 8.20 4.67
C LEU A 48 -12.24 8.85 4.51
N LYS A 49 -11.49 9.01 5.60
CA LYS A 49 -10.11 9.51 5.54
C LYS A 49 -9.18 8.56 4.79
N ALA A 50 -9.33 7.25 5.00
CA ALA A 50 -8.57 6.24 4.27
C ALA A 50 -8.91 6.24 2.77
N ASP A 51 -10.20 6.43 2.42
CA ASP A 51 -10.66 6.53 1.04
C ASP A 51 -10.04 7.73 0.32
N VAL A 52 -10.05 8.90 0.93
CA VAL A 52 -9.42 10.12 0.35
C VAL A 52 -7.93 9.87 0.06
N VAL A 53 -7.20 9.24 1.00
CA VAL A 53 -5.77 8.92 0.80
C VAL A 53 -5.61 7.91 -0.34
N LEU A 54 -6.43 6.87 -0.39
CA LEU A 54 -6.39 5.86 -1.44
C LEU A 54 -6.67 6.48 -2.82
N LEU A 55 -7.71 7.30 -2.93
CA LEU A 55 -8.05 7.99 -4.18
C LEU A 55 -6.95 8.95 -4.62
N ALA A 56 -6.33 9.68 -3.69
CA ALA A 56 -5.21 10.56 -3.99
C ALA A 56 -3.99 9.76 -4.53
N LEU A 57 -3.66 8.63 -3.91
CA LEU A 57 -2.59 7.74 -4.37
C LEU A 57 -2.90 7.13 -5.75
N MET A 58 -4.14 6.72 -5.97
CA MET A 58 -4.59 6.21 -7.27
C MET A 58 -4.52 7.30 -8.35
N ALA A 59 -4.89 8.55 -8.03
CA ALA A 59 -4.79 9.67 -8.96
C ALA A 59 -3.33 9.97 -9.32
N VAL A 60 -2.43 10.03 -8.35
CA VAL A 60 -0.99 10.24 -8.59
C VAL A 60 -0.42 9.12 -9.45
N PHE A 61 -0.75 7.86 -9.16
CA PHE A 61 -0.30 6.74 -9.96
C PHE A 61 -0.86 6.75 -11.38
N SER A 62 -2.15 7.09 -11.54
CA SER A 62 -2.78 7.24 -12.86
C SER A 62 -2.12 8.32 -13.71
N LEU A 63 -1.81 9.48 -13.10
CA LEU A 63 -1.09 10.56 -13.77
C LEU A 63 0.32 10.12 -14.20
N PHE A 64 0.98 9.34 -13.35
CA PHE A 64 2.31 8.80 -13.67
C PHE A 64 2.26 7.83 -14.85
N VAL A 65 1.32 6.87 -14.86
CA VAL A 65 1.13 5.92 -15.96
C VAL A 65 0.75 6.65 -17.27
N PHE A 66 -0.08 7.69 -17.16
CA PHE A 66 -0.45 8.52 -18.31
C PHE A 66 0.74 9.29 -18.87
N ALA A 67 1.55 9.90 -18.01
CA ALA A 67 2.76 10.63 -18.40
C ALA A 67 3.80 9.72 -19.07
N ASP A 68 3.98 8.49 -18.56
CA ASP A 68 4.84 7.48 -19.17
C ASP A 68 4.34 7.07 -20.57
N GLY A 69 3.03 6.87 -20.71
CA GLY A 69 2.41 6.61 -22.03
C GLY A 69 2.62 7.74 -23.04
N LEU A 70 2.58 9.00 -22.61
CA LEU A 70 2.90 10.15 -23.44
C LEU A 70 4.39 10.22 -23.80
N SER A 71 5.29 9.90 -22.86
CA SER A 71 6.73 9.88 -23.12
C SER A 71 7.09 8.86 -24.19
N SER A 72 6.45 7.70 -24.18
CA SER A 72 6.64 6.63 -25.15
C SER A 72 6.12 6.95 -26.56
N SER A 73 5.27 7.97 -26.72
CA SER A 73 4.61 8.32 -27.98
C SER A 73 5.34 9.37 -28.83
N GLY A 74 6.61 9.72 -28.49
CA GLY A 74 7.37 10.76 -29.20
C GLY A 74 6.88 12.18 -28.94
N SER A 75 6.14 12.39 -27.85
CA SER A 75 5.64 13.69 -27.40
C SER A 75 6.79 14.54 -26.80
N PRO A 76 6.58 15.87 -26.59
CA PRO A 76 7.54 16.73 -25.88
C PRO A 76 7.93 16.22 -24.49
N PHE A 77 7.15 15.30 -23.91
CA PHE A 77 7.39 14.66 -22.62
C PHE A 77 8.35 13.46 -22.69
N ALA A 78 8.79 13.05 -23.89
CA ALA A 78 9.74 11.96 -24.09
C ALA A 78 11.09 12.18 -23.37
N ALA A 79 11.43 13.44 -23.06
CA ALA A 79 12.63 13.79 -22.31
C ALA A 79 12.57 13.44 -20.80
N LEU A 80 11.39 13.08 -20.28
CA LEU A 80 11.20 12.83 -18.84
C LEU A 80 11.65 11.43 -18.40
N ASP A 81 11.99 10.52 -19.32
CA ASP A 81 12.47 9.14 -19.03
C ASP A 81 11.73 8.48 -17.83
N LEU A 82 10.40 8.62 -17.85
CA LEU A 82 9.55 8.10 -16.77
C LEU A 82 9.41 6.58 -16.93
N ASN A 83 9.71 5.84 -15.89
CA ASN A 83 9.53 4.39 -15.87
C ASN A 83 8.42 4.01 -14.90
N VAL A 84 7.37 3.35 -15.41
CA VAL A 84 6.18 2.94 -14.63
C VAL A 84 6.55 2.11 -13.40
N GLY A 85 7.53 1.22 -13.52
CA GLY A 85 7.96 0.39 -12.39
C GLY A 85 8.58 1.22 -11.25
N ARG A 86 9.38 2.23 -11.57
CA ARG A 86 9.91 3.17 -10.55
C ARG A 86 8.80 4.00 -9.93
N GLY A 87 7.88 4.53 -10.75
CA GLY A 87 6.73 5.27 -10.26
C GLY A 87 5.85 4.43 -9.35
N ALA A 88 5.58 3.18 -9.70
CA ALA A 88 4.85 2.24 -8.87
C ALA A 88 5.54 2.02 -7.51
N ALA A 89 6.86 1.84 -7.49
CA ALA A 89 7.63 1.67 -6.25
C ALA A 89 7.57 2.93 -5.37
N LEU A 90 7.68 4.13 -5.96
CA LEU A 90 7.59 5.39 -5.21
C LEU A 90 6.20 5.59 -4.60
N VAL A 91 5.15 5.42 -5.41
CA VAL A 91 3.76 5.58 -4.94
C VAL A 91 3.41 4.52 -3.90
N ALA A 92 3.77 3.26 -4.11
CA ALA A 92 3.55 2.18 -3.15
C ALA A 92 4.34 2.43 -1.85
N GLY A 93 5.60 2.84 -1.94
CA GLY A 93 6.42 3.14 -0.77
C GLY A 93 5.83 4.28 0.08
N ILE A 94 5.38 5.36 -0.55
CA ILE A 94 4.69 6.47 0.13
C ILE A 94 3.38 5.97 0.77
N ALA A 95 2.60 5.16 0.05
CA ALA A 95 1.38 4.56 0.59
C ALA A 95 1.65 3.75 1.86
N PHE A 96 2.71 2.93 1.89
CA PHE A 96 3.08 2.14 3.06
C PHE A 96 3.54 3.01 4.23
N VAL A 97 4.26 4.11 3.98
CA VAL A 97 4.60 5.08 5.04
C VAL A 97 3.34 5.70 5.63
N ILE A 98 2.39 6.12 4.81
CA ILE A 98 1.12 6.71 5.28
C ILE A 98 0.31 5.68 6.07
N CYS A 99 0.09 4.49 5.53
CA CYS A 99 -0.65 3.42 6.20
C CYS A 99 0.01 3.00 7.51
N GLY A 100 1.34 2.85 7.52
CA GLY A 100 2.10 2.50 8.70
C GLY A 100 2.01 3.56 9.81
N ASN A 101 1.91 4.84 9.46
CA ASN A 101 1.72 5.93 10.41
C ASN A 101 0.30 5.98 11.02
N ILE A 102 -0.69 5.52 10.28
CA ILE A 102 -2.10 5.46 10.74
C ILE A 102 -2.33 4.23 11.63
N MET A 103 -1.68 3.11 11.30
CA MET A 103 -1.89 1.80 11.91
C MET A 103 -1.81 1.79 13.45
N PRO A 104 -0.82 2.41 14.13
CA PRO A 104 -0.74 2.44 15.60
C PRO A 104 -1.87 3.21 16.28
N LYS A 105 -2.59 4.06 15.55
CA LYS A 105 -3.68 4.92 16.04
C LYS A 105 -5.05 4.26 15.92
N SER A 106 -5.08 3.04 15.37
CA SER A 106 -6.31 2.30 15.13
C SER A 106 -6.71 1.51 16.37
N ASP A 107 -7.92 1.72 16.86
CA ASP A 107 -8.54 0.85 17.84
C ASP A 107 -8.80 -0.53 17.23
N ARG A 108 -9.07 -1.54 18.08
CA ARG A 108 -9.37 -2.88 17.61
C ARG A 108 -10.64 -2.86 16.76
N ASN A 109 -10.51 -3.22 15.48
CA ASN A 109 -11.59 -3.18 14.50
C ASN A 109 -11.44 -4.33 13.49
N GLU A 110 -12.48 -4.51 12.67
CA GLU A 110 -12.51 -5.57 11.66
C GLU A 110 -12.08 -5.09 10.27
N ALA A 111 -11.74 -3.82 10.08
CA ALA A 111 -11.52 -3.24 8.75
C ALA A 111 -10.04 -3.00 8.42
N PHE A 112 -9.23 -2.53 9.39
CA PHE A 112 -7.89 -2.01 9.12
C PHE A 112 -6.84 -2.49 10.13
N GLY A 113 -5.61 -2.77 9.65
CA GLY A 113 -4.45 -3.13 10.45
C GLY A 113 -4.02 -4.59 10.36
N LEU A 114 -3.09 -4.99 11.21
CA LEU A 114 -2.59 -6.35 11.31
C LEU A 114 -3.62 -7.22 12.04
N ARG A 115 -4.35 -8.04 11.28
CA ARG A 115 -5.48 -8.86 11.75
C ARG A 115 -5.09 -10.34 11.79
N THR A 116 -4.36 -10.70 12.81
CA THR A 116 -4.10 -12.11 13.12
C THR A 116 -5.03 -12.58 14.23
N PRO A 117 -5.31 -13.88 14.37
CA PRO A 117 -6.05 -14.40 15.53
C PRO A 117 -5.46 -13.93 16.86
N TRP A 118 -4.15 -13.77 16.90
CA TRP A 118 -3.42 -13.31 18.08
C TRP A 118 -3.62 -11.83 18.37
N SER A 119 -3.52 -10.98 17.33
CA SER A 119 -3.70 -9.52 17.51
C SER A 119 -5.12 -9.18 17.94
N LEU A 120 -6.11 -9.95 17.50
CA LEU A 120 -7.52 -9.76 17.82
C LEU A 120 -7.92 -10.31 19.20
N SER A 121 -7.02 -11.01 19.92
CA SER A 121 -7.34 -11.67 21.19
C SER A 121 -7.72 -10.69 22.29
N ASN A 122 -7.01 -9.55 22.40
CA ASN A 122 -7.33 -8.48 23.35
C ASN A 122 -6.73 -7.15 22.90
N ASP A 123 -7.13 -6.04 23.56
CA ASP A 123 -6.76 -4.69 23.17
C ASP A 123 -5.26 -4.38 23.42
N GLU A 124 -4.62 -5.02 24.39
CA GLU A 124 -3.20 -4.80 24.66
C GLU A 124 -2.34 -5.44 23.56
N VAL A 125 -2.63 -6.71 23.21
CA VAL A 125 -1.95 -7.41 22.10
C VAL A 125 -2.22 -6.68 20.79
N TRP A 126 -3.46 -6.20 20.59
CA TRP A 126 -3.79 -5.38 19.42
C TRP A 126 -2.88 -4.17 19.33
N ARG A 127 -2.85 -3.30 20.35
CA ARG A 127 -2.02 -2.07 20.33
C ARG A 127 -0.55 -2.34 20.08
N LYS A 128 0.03 -3.37 20.73
CA LYS A 128 1.43 -3.76 20.53
C LYS A 128 1.67 -4.24 19.10
N SER A 129 0.77 -5.06 18.56
CA SER A 129 0.86 -5.60 17.19
C SER A 129 0.72 -4.49 16.15
N GLN A 130 -0.25 -3.57 16.30
CA GLN A 130 -0.42 -2.45 15.38
C GLN A 130 0.77 -1.49 15.42
N ARG A 131 1.34 -1.25 16.59
CA ARG A 131 2.52 -0.40 16.73
C ARG A 131 3.74 -0.98 16.04
N PHE A 132 4.02 -2.25 16.23
CA PHE A 132 5.12 -2.94 15.56
C PHE A 132 4.88 -3.01 14.04
N GLY A 133 3.69 -3.47 13.62
CA GLY A 133 3.30 -3.55 12.22
C GLY A 133 3.37 -2.19 11.51
N GLY A 134 2.96 -1.11 12.18
CA GLY A 134 3.07 0.24 11.67
C GLY A 134 4.52 0.66 11.42
N TYR A 135 5.42 0.40 12.37
CA TYR A 135 6.86 0.68 12.16
C TYR A 135 7.47 -0.19 11.05
N ALA A 136 7.13 -1.48 11.00
CA ALA A 136 7.59 -2.36 9.93
C ALA A 136 7.10 -1.89 8.56
N MET A 137 5.87 -1.39 8.48
CA MET A 137 5.27 -0.85 7.25
C MET A 137 5.93 0.48 6.83
N ILE A 138 6.23 1.38 7.77
CA ILE A 138 6.98 2.61 7.48
C ILE A 138 8.37 2.26 6.95
N ALA A 139 9.10 1.37 7.64
CA ALA A 139 10.43 0.94 7.23
C ALA A 139 10.39 0.30 5.82
N SER A 140 9.42 -0.58 5.57
CA SER A 140 9.26 -1.19 4.24
C SER A 140 8.93 -0.17 3.16
N GLY A 141 8.12 0.84 3.47
CA GLY A 141 7.81 1.93 2.55
C GLY A 141 9.04 2.76 2.18
N VAL A 142 9.84 3.15 3.17
CA VAL A 142 11.10 3.87 2.95
C VAL A 142 12.08 3.02 2.14
N LEU A 143 12.26 1.74 2.50
CA LEU A 143 13.14 0.83 1.75
C LEU A 143 12.66 0.63 0.31
N THR A 144 11.34 0.58 0.07
CA THR A 144 10.76 0.47 -1.28
C THR A 144 11.04 1.72 -2.10
N VAL A 145 10.93 2.92 -1.52
CA VAL A 145 11.30 4.17 -2.19
C VAL A 145 12.79 4.18 -2.55
N VAL A 146 13.67 3.82 -1.59
CA VAL A 146 15.11 3.76 -1.82
C VAL A 146 15.45 2.73 -2.90
N ALA A 147 14.83 1.55 -2.87
CA ALA A 147 15.00 0.53 -3.90
C ALA A 147 14.58 1.02 -5.28
N GLY A 148 13.43 1.72 -5.38
CA GLY A 148 12.96 2.33 -6.63
C GLY A 148 13.91 3.36 -7.22
N LEU A 149 14.63 4.10 -6.37
CA LEU A 149 15.57 5.12 -6.82
C LEU A 149 16.99 4.58 -7.11
N ALA A 150 17.46 3.59 -6.34
CA ALA A 150 18.84 3.16 -6.34
C ALA A 150 19.10 1.87 -7.14
N LEU A 151 18.11 0.99 -7.28
CA LEU A 151 18.31 -0.30 -7.93
C LEU A 151 18.10 -0.25 -9.45
N PRO A 152 18.79 -1.15 -10.19
CA PRO A 152 18.46 -1.42 -11.58
C PRO A 152 17.00 -1.89 -11.71
N MET A 153 16.36 -1.55 -12.82
CA MET A 153 14.92 -1.74 -13.04
C MET A 153 14.45 -3.19 -12.82
N ASN A 154 15.22 -4.15 -13.31
CA ASN A 154 14.94 -5.58 -13.16
C ASN A 154 14.95 -6.08 -11.70
N LEU A 155 15.51 -5.32 -10.78
CA LEU A 155 15.57 -5.64 -9.34
C LEU A 155 14.54 -4.89 -8.50
N VAL A 156 13.93 -3.81 -9.01
CA VAL A 156 12.98 -2.99 -8.24
C VAL A 156 11.77 -3.80 -7.78
N MET A 157 11.11 -4.51 -8.69
CA MET A 157 9.92 -5.32 -8.36
C MET A 157 10.25 -6.51 -7.43
N PRO A 158 11.26 -7.34 -7.69
CA PRO A 158 11.67 -8.39 -6.75
C PRO A 158 12.03 -7.85 -5.37
N ALA A 159 12.76 -6.74 -5.30
CA ALA A 159 13.14 -6.12 -4.03
C ALA A 159 11.92 -5.62 -3.26
N MET A 160 10.98 -4.95 -3.94
CA MET A 160 9.74 -4.49 -3.33
C MET A 160 8.94 -5.65 -2.73
N VAL A 161 8.76 -6.73 -3.47
CA VAL A 161 8.05 -7.94 -3.00
C VAL A 161 8.77 -8.55 -1.79
N ALA A 162 10.09 -8.69 -1.85
CA ALA A 162 10.88 -9.25 -0.75
C ALA A 162 10.79 -8.40 0.53
N ILE A 163 10.89 -7.07 0.41
CA ILE A 163 10.74 -6.12 1.52
C ILE A 163 9.37 -6.25 2.17
N LEU A 164 8.31 -6.32 1.37
CA LEU A 164 6.93 -6.43 1.87
C LEU A 164 6.68 -7.77 2.56
N LEU A 165 7.13 -8.87 1.98
CA LEU A 165 7.00 -10.20 2.59
C LEU A 165 7.77 -10.29 3.90
N ALA A 166 8.97 -9.71 3.97
CA ALA A 166 9.75 -9.64 5.20
C ALA A 166 9.05 -8.83 6.29
N ALA A 167 8.52 -7.65 5.95
CA ALA A 167 7.78 -6.80 6.89
C ALA A 167 6.49 -7.47 7.38
N ALA A 168 5.73 -8.11 6.49
CA ALA A 168 4.52 -8.85 6.82
C ALA A 168 4.85 -10.05 7.73
N GLY A 169 5.84 -10.87 7.38
CA GLY A 169 6.29 -12.00 8.19
C GLY A 169 6.75 -11.59 9.58
N ALA A 170 7.58 -10.56 9.68
CA ALA A 170 8.03 -10.00 10.95
C ALA A 170 6.85 -9.51 11.82
N SER A 171 5.86 -8.86 11.20
CA SER A 171 4.67 -8.36 11.90
C SER A 171 3.79 -9.50 12.43
N ILE A 172 3.62 -10.58 11.65
CA ILE A 172 2.88 -11.77 12.08
C ILE A 172 3.59 -12.44 13.26
N VAL A 173 4.90 -12.64 13.16
CA VAL A 173 5.70 -13.23 14.26
C VAL A 173 5.63 -12.37 15.52
N ALA A 174 5.80 -11.05 15.39
CA ALA A 174 5.70 -10.13 16.52
C ALA A 174 4.32 -10.20 17.19
N SER A 175 3.24 -10.26 16.42
CA SER A 175 1.87 -10.42 16.93
C SER A 175 1.73 -11.70 17.75
N TYR A 176 2.29 -12.83 17.29
CA TYR A 176 2.29 -14.08 18.02
C TYR A 176 3.10 -14.01 19.32
N VAL A 177 4.29 -13.39 19.28
CA VAL A 177 5.14 -13.21 20.47
C VAL A 177 4.44 -12.35 21.53
N TYR A 178 3.76 -11.26 21.13
CA TYR A 178 3.00 -10.43 22.06
C TYR A 178 1.82 -11.18 22.68
N TYR A 179 1.14 -12.01 21.90
CA TYR A 179 0.08 -12.87 22.38
C TYR A 179 0.62 -13.85 23.43
N ARG A 180 1.68 -14.60 23.13
CA ARG A 180 2.29 -15.53 24.08
C ARG A 180 2.72 -14.85 25.36
N LYS A 181 3.44 -13.75 25.27
CA LYS A 181 3.88 -13.00 26.45
C LYS A 181 2.73 -12.51 27.32
N HIS A 182 1.59 -12.17 26.73
CA HIS A 182 0.43 -11.71 27.48
C HIS A 182 -0.21 -12.84 28.30
N TYR A 183 -0.25 -14.06 27.76
CA TYR A 183 -0.91 -15.20 28.41
C TYR A 183 0.04 -16.05 29.24
N ASP A 184 1.33 -16.17 28.88
CA ASP A 184 2.33 -16.93 29.68
C ASP A 184 2.71 -16.20 30.96
N PHE A 185 2.45 -14.90 31.14
CA PHE A 185 2.64 -14.15 32.40
C PHE A 185 1.36 -13.99 33.20
N ALA A 186 0.25 -14.53 32.76
CA ALA A 186 -1.03 -14.50 33.45
C ALA A 186 -1.28 -15.79 34.28
N GLU A 187 -0.36 -16.78 34.22
CA GLU A 187 -0.27 -17.95 35.11
C GLU A 187 0.77 -17.70 36.22
#